data_dcd3a1a5b3562eac266f81ccd8ddc988
#
_entry.id   dcd3a1a5b3562eac266f81ccd8ddc988
#
_cell.length_a   1.000
_cell.length_b   1.000
_cell.length_c   1.000
_cell.angle_alpha   90.00
_cell.angle_beta   90.00
_cell.angle_gamma   90.00
#
_symmetry.space_group_name_H-M   'P 1'
#
loop_
_entity.id
_entity.type
_entity.pdbx_description
1 polymer ?
#
loop_
_entity_poly.entity_id
_entity_poly.type
_entity_poly.pdbx_seq_one_letter_code
_entity_poly.pdbx_strand_id
1 'polypeptide(L)'
;MKTSSCAWAVGPQGFGRYRIELDQTGARFEPTDSEPEGIVTPGLVDLHFHGAFGIDFMSASPDQLTELGVRLEGLGYEAVLLTTVTAPFESIRRACAQIPERPIFAGIHLEGPFLSPDYPGAQPAEFLRMPPTGPSEWDEIFGHPALRVVTLAPELEGALELVPRIGRPGLTFSMGHTAATFLEAQAAVEAGFRRVTHCYNAMRGFHHREPGALGCAFVDPNLTPELIYDRVHVAKAAVDVLLMLKGADNVIAVSDSTMATGLPFGTRLEMWGHPVVVERDDVRLVDGGALAGSTITLRDAFKNLVADFGPETAIRLCCLNPRRTLGLDEPRIWVQWSLAGNPVAVVRVGAAEGNFGGEQSVPS
;
A
#
# COMPACT_ATOMS: atom_id res chain seq x y z
N MET A 1 -14.94 17.76 -18.80
CA MET A 1 -14.11 18.91 -19.17
C MET A 1 -12.87 18.37 -19.86
N LYS A 2 -12.45 18.94 -21.00
CA LYS A 2 -11.20 18.53 -21.68
C LYS A 2 -10.09 19.44 -21.20
N THR A 3 -9.01 18.87 -20.66
CA THR A 3 -7.81 19.63 -20.27
C THR A 3 -6.65 19.21 -21.16
N SER A 4 -5.80 20.16 -21.53
CA SER A 4 -4.56 19.90 -22.27
C SER A 4 -3.40 20.57 -21.55
N SER A 5 -2.34 19.83 -21.25
CA SER A 5 -1.14 20.31 -20.55
C SER A 5 0.10 19.62 -21.05
N CYS A 6 1.26 20.29 -20.95
CA CYS A 6 2.56 19.65 -21.11
C CYS A 6 3.01 19.12 -19.74
N ALA A 7 3.30 17.82 -19.64
CA ALA A 7 3.59 17.21 -18.35
C ALA A 7 4.61 16.06 -18.47
N TRP A 8 5.28 15.78 -17.35
CA TRP A 8 5.96 14.52 -17.15
C TRP A 8 4.94 13.39 -17.00
N ALA A 9 5.14 12.31 -17.72
CA ALA A 9 4.31 11.10 -17.62
C ALA A 9 5.06 9.86 -18.08
N VAL A 10 4.48 8.68 -17.78
CA VAL A 10 4.83 7.42 -18.44
C VAL A 10 3.78 7.18 -19.52
N GLY A 11 4.15 7.50 -20.76
CA GLY A 11 3.30 7.34 -21.94
C GLY A 11 3.73 6.13 -22.78
N PRO A 12 3.22 6.02 -24.03
CA PRO A 12 3.51 4.88 -24.91
C PRO A 12 4.99 4.65 -25.24
N GLN A 13 5.83 5.70 -25.13
CA GLN A 13 7.27 5.63 -25.39
C GLN A 13 8.10 5.58 -24.09
N GLY A 14 7.46 5.32 -22.94
CA GLY A 14 8.09 5.32 -21.63
C GLY A 14 7.96 6.65 -20.89
N PHE A 15 8.82 6.89 -19.90
CA PHE A 15 8.85 8.14 -19.15
C PHE A 15 9.41 9.28 -20.03
N GLY A 16 8.70 10.41 -20.06
CA GLY A 16 9.09 11.55 -20.87
C GLY A 16 8.15 12.75 -20.74
N ARG A 17 8.39 13.73 -21.61
CA ARG A 17 7.55 14.92 -21.74
C ARG A 17 6.47 14.66 -22.78
N TYR A 18 5.22 14.91 -22.39
CA TYR A 18 4.07 14.70 -23.25
C TYR A 18 3.14 15.91 -23.21
N ARG A 19 2.58 16.26 -24.37
CA ARG A 19 1.32 16.99 -24.40
C ARG A 19 0.22 16.00 -24.14
N ILE A 20 -0.55 16.22 -23.08
CA ILE A 20 -1.55 15.27 -22.62
C ILE A 20 -2.91 15.92 -22.68
N GLU A 21 -3.82 15.28 -23.39
CA GLU A 21 -5.23 15.60 -23.37
C GLU A 21 -5.95 14.63 -22.43
N LEU A 22 -6.55 15.13 -21.38
CA LEU A 22 -7.36 14.38 -20.44
C LEU A 22 -8.83 14.74 -20.56
N ASP A 23 -9.67 13.73 -20.71
CA ASP A 23 -11.12 13.88 -20.63
C ASP A 23 -11.77 12.62 -20.04
N GLN A 24 -13.09 12.54 -20.09
CA GLN A 24 -13.85 11.39 -19.59
C GLN A 24 -13.67 10.10 -20.41
N THR A 25 -12.97 10.16 -21.54
CA THR A 25 -12.64 9.00 -22.37
C THR A 25 -11.24 8.44 -22.07
N GLY A 26 -10.45 9.15 -21.25
CA GLY A 26 -9.10 8.76 -20.86
C GLY A 26 -8.05 9.82 -21.17
N ALA A 27 -6.79 9.36 -21.32
CA ALA A 27 -5.64 10.19 -21.60
C ALA A 27 -5.09 9.91 -23.01
N ARG A 28 -4.77 10.96 -23.74
CA ARG A 28 -4.03 10.88 -25.02
C ARG A 28 -2.69 11.57 -24.85
N PHE A 29 -1.64 10.90 -25.31
CA PHE A 29 -0.26 11.30 -25.14
C PHE A 29 0.39 11.60 -26.48
N GLU A 30 0.96 12.79 -26.65
CA GLU A 30 1.79 13.19 -27.77
C GLU A 30 3.17 13.62 -27.25
N PRO A 31 4.27 12.97 -27.62
CA PRO A 31 5.61 13.41 -27.21
C PRO A 31 5.85 14.88 -27.58
N THR A 32 6.55 15.61 -26.71
CA THR A 32 6.83 17.04 -26.93
C THR A 32 8.17 17.45 -26.32
N ASP A 33 8.81 18.46 -26.90
CA ASP A 33 10.00 19.11 -26.37
C ASP A 33 9.66 20.28 -25.45
N SER A 34 8.36 20.63 -25.30
CA SER A 34 7.91 21.72 -24.43
C SER A 34 8.23 21.44 -22.97
N GLU A 35 8.55 22.49 -22.22
CA GLU A 35 8.78 22.34 -20.77
C GLU A 35 7.50 21.88 -20.07
N PRO A 36 7.61 20.89 -19.16
CA PRO A 36 6.47 20.39 -18.44
C PRO A 36 6.00 21.38 -17.37
N GLU A 37 4.69 21.58 -17.30
CA GLU A 37 4.02 22.42 -16.28
C GLU A 37 3.61 21.63 -15.05
N GLY A 38 3.64 20.29 -15.14
CA GLY A 38 3.24 19.38 -14.07
C GLY A 38 3.59 17.92 -14.34
N ILE A 39 2.90 17.05 -13.63
CA ILE A 39 3.01 15.59 -13.76
C ILE A 39 1.60 15.05 -14.00
N VAL A 40 1.45 14.04 -14.85
CA VAL A 40 0.17 13.33 -15.06
C VAL A 40 0.38 11.84 -14.83
N THR A 41 -0.50 11.26 -14.02
CA THR A 41 -0.42 9.83 -13.65
C THR A 41 -1.76 9.15 -13.75
N PRO A 42 -1.80 7.82 -13.93
CA PRO A 42 -2.92 7.03 -13.48
C PRO A 42 -3.21 7.27 -12.01
N GLY A 43 -4.39 6.88 -11.53
CA GLY A 43 -4.74 6.95 -10.11
C GLY A 43 -3.76 6.16 -9.23
N LEU A 44 -3.67 6.59 -7.98
CA LEU A 44 -2.88 5.92 -6.94
C LEU A 44 -3.46 4.53 -6.62
N VAL A 45 -2.58 3.55 -6.41
CA VAL A 45 -2.98 2.19 -6.02
C VAL A 45 -2.23 1.81 -4.76
N ASP A 46 -2.96 1.58 -3.67
CA ASP A 46 -2.39 1.28 -2.35
C ASP A 46 -2.65 -0.16 -1.94
N LEU A 47 -1.61 -0.92 -1.74
CA LEU A 47 -1.70 -2.36 -1.45
C LEU A 47 -1.65 -2.67 0.05
N HIS A 48 -1.51 -1.64 0.91
CA HIS A 48 -1.43 -1.77 2.35
C HIS A 48 -2.10 -0.57 3.02
N PHE A 49 -3.37 -0.75 3.42
CA PHE A 49 -4.24 0.34 3.87
C PHE A 49 -5.22 -0.17 4.94
N HIS A 50 -4.97 0.17 6.22
CA HIS A 50 -5.81 -0.22 7.37
C HIS A 50 -7.00 0.71 7.57
N GLY A 51 -6.90 1.94 7.10
CA GLY A 51 -7.94 2.95 7.30
C GLY A 51 -7.41 4.37 7.13
N ALA A 52 -8.28 5.36 7.31
CA ALA A 52 -7.93 6.78 7.33
C ALA A 52 -9.08 7.61 7.92
N PHE A 53 -8.77 8.83 8.35
CA PHE A 53 -9.77 9.85 8.71
C PHE A 53 -10.72 9.44 9.82
N GLY A 54 -10.24 8.67 10.80
CA GLY A 54 -11.02 8.14 11.91
C GLY A 54 -11.78 6.85 11.58
N ILE A 55 -11.61 6.30 10.38
CA ILE A 55 -12.24 5.05 9.95
C ILE A 55 -11.20 3.94 9.92
N ASP A 56 -11.41 2.86 10.68
CA ASP A 56 -10.59 1.66 10.73
C ASP A 56 -11.31 0.50 10.05
N PHE A 57 -10.63 -0.20 9.13
CA PHE A 57 -11.23 -1.29 8.37
C PHE A 57 -11.79 -2.40 9.25
N MET A 58 -11.09 -2.75 10.33
CA MET A 58 -11.50 -3.86 11.22
C MET A 58 -12.81 -3.59 11.95
N SER A 59 -13.19 -2.31 12.12
CA SER A 59 -14.36 -1.90 12.89
C SER A 59 -15.40 -1.11 12.10
N ALA A 60 -15.07 -0.67 10.88
CA ALA A 60 -15.94 0.17 10.05
C ALA A 60 -17.22 -0.55 9.62
N SER A 61 -18.33 0.20 9.59
CA SER A 61 -19.57 -0.23 8.95
C SER A 61 -19.45 -0.11 7.41
N PRO A 62 -20.32 -0.80 6.64
CA PRO A 62 -20.37 -0.64 5.18
C PRO A 62 -20.57 0.80 4.72
N ASP A 63 -21.34 1.60 5.46
CA ASP A 63 -21.57 3.02 5.15
C ASP A 63 -20.30 3.85 5.35
N GLN A 64 -19.57 3.61 6.44
CA GLN A 64 -18.28 4.26 6.68
C GLN A 64 -17.23 3.89 5.63
N LEU A 65 -17.18 2.62 5.21
CA LEU A 65 -16.31 2.21 4.11
C LEU A 65 -16.73 2.87 2.78
N THR A 66 -18.03 3.02 2.54
CA THR A 66 -18.53 3.72 1.36
C THR A 66 -18.10 5.19 1.34
N GLU A 67 -18.23 5.89 2.48
CA GLU A 67 -17.76 7.27 2.66
C GLU A 67 -16.25 7.37 2.44
N LEU A 68 -15.49 6.48 3.07
CA LEU A 68 -14.04 6.39 2.91
C LEU A 68 -13.64 6.22 1.44
N GLY A 69 -14.31 5.31 0.72
CA GLY A 69 -14.07 5.09 -0.70
C GLY A 69 -14.29 6.35 -1.55
N VAL A 70 -15.38 7.08 -1.31
CA VAL A 70 -15.66 8.36 -2.01
C VAL A 70 -14.56 9.38 -1.73
N ARG A 71 -14.11 9.48 -0.49
CA ARG A 71 -13.05 10.40 -0.09
C ARG A 71 -11.72 10.05 -0.73
N LEU A 72 -11.34 8.76 -0.74
CA LEU A 72 -10.12 8.28 -1.39
C LEU A 72 -10.12 8.54 -2.90
N GLU A 73 -11.24 8.28 -3.59
CA GLU A 73 -11.38 8.60 -5.02
C GLU A 73 -11.19 10.11 -5.27
N GLY A 74 -11.71 10.97 -4.37
CA GLY A 74 -11.48 12.42 -4.42
C GLY A 74 -10.02 12.83 -4.22
N LEU A 75 -9.25 12.02 -3.51
CA LEU A 75 -7.81 12.18 -3.32
C LEU A 75 -6.97 11.60 -4.48
N GLY A 76 -7.60 11.02 -5.50
CA GLY A 76 -6.92 10.45 -6.66
C GLY A 76 -6.56 8.98 -6.55
N TYR A 77 -7.08 8.25 -5.55
CA TYR A 77 -6.92 6.80 -5.48
C TYR A 77 -7.82 6.10 -6.49
N GLU A 78 -7.28 5.13 -7.18
CA GLU A 78 -8.02 4.25 -8.06
C GLU A 78 -8.37 2.92 -7.40
N ALA A 79 -7.47 2.42 -6.55
CA ALA A 79 -7.65 1.16 -5.86
C ALA A 79 -6.91 1.12 -4.53
N VAL A 80 -7.50 0.43 -3.56
CA VAL A 80 -6.85 0.08 -2.29
C VAL A 80 -7.12 -1.40 -1.97
N LEU A 81 -6.14 -2.06 -1.32
CA LEU A 81 -6.40 -3.30 -0.60
C LEU A 81 -6.69 -2.94 0.86
N LEU A 82 -7.90 -3.25 1.31
CA LEU A 82 -8.26 -3.10 2.71
C LEU A 82 -7.47 -4.15 3.52
N THR A 83 -6.64 -3.67 4.44
CA THR A 83 -5.69 -4.49 5.16
C THR A 83 -6.19 -4.80 6.56
N THR A 84 -6.21 -6.08 6.93
CA THR A 84 -6.58 -6.51 8.27
C THR A 84 -5.43 -6.28 9.25
N VAL A 85 -5.75 -6.34 10.53
CA VAL A 85 -4.79 -6.39 11.63
C VAL A 85 -4.96 -7.72 12.36
N THR A 86 -3.90 -8.21 12.99
CA THR A 86 -3.96 -9.37 13.89
C THR A 86 -5.09 -9.22 14.90
N ALA A 87 -6.05 -10.12 14.85
CA ALA A 87 -7.26 -10.11 15.67
C ALA A 87 -7.84 -11.52 15.82
N PRO A 88 -8.84 -11.73 16.69
CA PRO A 88 -9.61 -12.96 16.68
C PRO A 88 -10.23 -13.25 15.31
N PHE A 89 -10.31 -14.54 14.93
CA PHE A 89 -10.85 -14.97 13.63
C PHE A 89 -12.19 -14.31 13.27
N GLU A 90 -13.14 -14.29 14.20
CA GLU A 90 -14.47 -13.70 14.00
C GLU A 90 -14.44 -12.20 13.68
N SER A 91 -13.46 -11.48 14.22
CA SER A 91 -13.29 -10.05 13.93
C SER A 91 -12.80 -9.84 12.49
N ILE A 92 -11.81 -10.61 12.06
CA ILE A 92 -11.30 -10.58 10.67
C ILE A 92 -12.39 -11.03 9.69
N ARG A 93 -13.09 -12.13 9.98
CA ARG A 93 -14.20 -12.64 9.16
C ARG A 93 -15.28 -11.59 8.96
N ARG A 94 -15.70 -10.93 10.06
CA ARG A 94 -16.69 -9.85 10.01
C ARG A 94 -16.23 -8.68 9.15
N ALA A 95 -14.99 -8.20 9.34
CA ALA A 95 -14.44 -7.10 8.56
C ALA A 95 -14.44 -7.44 7.06
N CYS A 96 -13.96 -8.62 6.68
CA CYS A 96 -13.93 -9.06 5.29
C CYS A 96 -15.34 -9.16 4.67
N ALA A 97 -16.35 -9.58 5.44
CA ALA A 97 -17.71 -9.73 4.96
C ALA A 97 -18.45 -8.38 4.76
N GLN A 98 -17.93 -7.28 5.28
CA GLN A 98 -18.58 -5.96 5.24
C GLN A 98 -18.09 -5.05 4.11
N ILE A 99 -17.18 -5.51 3.27
CA ILE A 99 -16.61 -4.70 2.18
C ILE A 99 -17.68 -4.38 1.13
N PRO A 100 -17.96 -3.09 0.86
CA PRO A 100 -18.92 -2.73 -0.19
C PRO A 100 -18.40 -3.08 -1.59
N GLU A 101 -19.30 -3.46 -2.48
CA GLU A 101 -19.00 -3.66 -3.90
C GLU A 101 -18.71 -2.33 -4.59
N ARG A 102 -17.50 -1.83 -4.44
CA ARG A 102 -17.01 -0.60 -5.09
C ARG A 102 -15.66 -0.86 -5.75
N PRO A 103 -15.45 -0.35 -6.97
CA PRO A 103 -14.20 -0.58 -7.71
C PRO A 103 -12.93 -0.10 -7.01
N ILE A 104 -13.06 0.85 -6.06
CA ILE A 104 -11.91 1.34 -5.26
C ILE A 104 -11.39 0.27 -4.30
N PHE A 105 -12.25 -0.62 -3.79
CA PHE A 105 -11.84 -1.72 -2.92
C PHE A 105 -11.46 -2.93 -3.79
N ALA A 106 -10.20 -2.97 -4.23
CA ALA A 106 -9.70 -3.98 -5.15
C ALA A 106 -9.49 -5.35 -4.50
N GLY A 107 -9.59 -5.43 -3.19
CA GLY A 107 -9.49 -6.67 -2.44
C GLY A 107 -9.05 -6.49 -1.00
N ILE A 108 -8.61 -7.61 -0.42
CA ILE A 108 -8.16 -7.76 0.95
C ILE A 108 -6.68 -8.08 0.97
N HIS A 109 -5.96 -7.43 1.87
CA HIS A 109 -4.64 -7.83 2.33
C HIS A 109 -4.80 -8.39 3.74
N LEU A 110 -4.64 -9.70 3.91
CA LEU A 110 -4.62 -10.35 5.22
C LEU A 110 -3.23 -10.16 5.83
N GLU A 111 -3.07 -9.20 6.74
CA GLU A 111 -1.86 -9.02 7.51
C GLU A 111 -2.01 -9.65 8.89
N GLY A 112 -1.26 -10.72 9.09
CA GLY A 112 -1.44 -11.57 10.27
C GLY A 112 -2.72 -12.43 10.22
N PRO A 113 -2.96 -13.20 11.29
CA PRO A 113 -2.24 -13.26 12.58
C PRO A 113 -0.99 -14.16 12.59
N PHE A 114 -0.54 -14.64 11.46
CA PHE A 114 0.58 -15.59 11.32
C PHE A 114 1.92 -14.86 11.26
N LEU A 115 2.21 -14.07 12.30
CA LEU A 115 3.35 -13.17 12.39
C LEU A 115 4.29 -13.60 13.52
N SER A 116 5.57 -13.21 13.41
CA SER A 116 6.58 -13.53 14.41
C SER A 116 6.31 -12.80 15.74
N PRO A 117 6.32 -13.51 16.86
CA PRO A 117 6.20 -12.87 18.18
C PRO A 117 7.42 -11.98 18.52
N ASP A 118 8.54 -12.16 17.83
CA ASP A 118 9.75 -11.34 18.03
C ASP A 118 9.65 -9.98 17.30
N TYR A 119 8.76 -9.86 16.31
CA TYR A 119 8.58 -8.66 15.49
C TYR A 119 7.11 -8.28 15.31
N PRO A 120 6.33 -8.20 16.40
CA PRO A 120 4.90 -7.90 16.31
C PRO A 120 4.62 -6.46 15.83
N GLY A 121 5.56 -5.52 16.00
CA GLY A 121 5.28 -4.11 15.75
C GLY A 121 4.14 -3.61 16.63
N ALA A 122 3.14 -2.97 16.04
CA ALA A 122 1.91 -2.56 16.71
C ALA A 122 0.78 -3.60 16.64
N GLN A 123 1.04 -4.79 16.11
CA GLN A 123 0.06 -5.87 16.03
C GLN A 123 -0.25 -6.41 17.44
N PRO A 124 -1.53 -6.66 17.80
CA PRO A 124 -1.91 -7.22 19.10
C PRO A 124 -1.32 -8.64 19.30
N ALA A 125 -0.25 -8.73 20.08
CA ALA A 125 0.55 -9.96 20.23
C ALA A 125 -0.23 -11.14 20.81
N GLU A 126 -1.26 -10.89 21.62
CA GLU A 126 -2.13 -11.91 22.21
C GLU A 126 -2.95 -12.70 21.19
N PHE A 127 -3.14 -12.14 19.98
CA PHE A 127 -3.89 -12.78 18.90
C PHE A 127 -2.99 -13.42 17.83
N LEU A 128 -1.67 -13.36 18.00
CA LEU A 128 -0.76 -14.08 17.10
C LEU A 128 -1.03 -15.59 17.11
N ARG A 129 -0.91 -16.21 15.95
CA ARG A 129 -1.19 -17.64 15.75
C ARG A 129 -0.14 -18.28 14.85
N MET A 130 0.02 -19.58 15.00
CA MET A 130 0.75 -20.38 14.02
C MET A 130 -0.11 -20.59 12.77
N PRO A 131 0.48 -20.60 11.56
CA PRO A 131 -0.23 -20.98 10.34
C PRO A 131 -0.84 -22.37 10.46
N PRO A 132 -2.08 -22.58 9.99
CA PRO A 132 -2.72 -23.90 10.07
C PRO A 132 -2.05 -24.87 9.09
N THR A 133 -1.65 -26.05 9.59
CA THR A 133 -1.02 -27.12 8.79
C THR A 133 -2.03 -28.02 8.07
N GLY A 134 -3.34 -27.84 8.32
CA GLY A 134 -4.43 -28.59 7.73
C GLY A 134 -5.71 -27.76 7.63
N PRO A 135 -6.87 -28.41 7.31
CA PRO A 135 -8.17 -27.74 7.29
C PRO A 135 -8.48 -27.03 8.62
N SER A 136 -8.97 -25.79 8.54
CA SER A 136 -9.25 -24.96 9.71
C SER A 136 -10.34 -23.94 9.41
N GLU A 137 -10.79 -23.20 10.43
CA GLU A 137 -11.70 -22.06 10.26
C GLU A 137 -11.15 -21.00 9.30
N TRP A 138 -9.84 -20.85 9.20
CA TRP A 138 -9.17 -19.90 8.31
C TRP A 138 -9.38 -20.18 6.82
N ASP A 139 -9.84 -21.40 6.45
CA ASP A 139 -10.12 -21.75 5.06
C ASP A 139 -11.26 -20.90 4.48
N GLU A 140 -12.17 -20.37 5.32
CA GLU A 140 -13.17 -19.37 4.90
C GLU A 140 -12.51 -18.07 4.39
N ILE A 141 -11.53 -17.55 5.15
CA ILE A 141 -10.80 -16.33 4.76
C ILE A 141 -9.87 -16.62 3.59
N PHE A 142 -9.14 -17.72 3.62
CA PHE A 142 -8.25 -18.10 2.53
C PHE A 142 -9.00 -18.33 1.21
N GLY A 143 -10.22 -18.82 1.27
CA GLY A 143 -11.10 -18.99 0.11
C GLY A 143 -11.82 -17.72 -0.32
N HIS A 144 -11.73 -16.62 0.42
CA HIS A 144 -12.45 -15.39 0.11
C HIS A 144 -12.04 -14.83 -1.27
N PRO A 145 -12.99 -14.55 -2.19
CA PRO A 145 -12.68 -14.18 -3.57
C PRO A 145 -11.93 -12.83 -3.69
N ALA A 146 -12.10 -11.95 -2.72
CA ALA A 146 -11.41 -10.67 -2.68
C ALA A 146 -10.00 -10.73 -2.04
N LEU A 147 -9.57 -11.88 -1.47
CA LEU A 147 -8.24 -11.99 -0.89
C LEU A 147 -7.15 -11.93 -1.97
N ARG A 148 -6.25 -10.95 -1.86
CA ARG A 148 -5.18 -10.67 -2.83
C ARG A 148 -3.79 -10.86 -2.27
N VAL A 149 -3.59 -10.55 -0.98
CA VAL A 149 -2.29 -10.65 -0.32
C VAL A 149 -2.46 -11.34 1.03
N VAL A 150 -1.52 -12.21 1.37
CA VAL A 150 -1.36 -12.76 2.72
C VAL A 150 0.05 -12.44 3.19
N THR A 151 0.15 -11.64 4.24
CA THR A 151 1.40 -11.39 4.96
C THR A 151 1.53 -12.35 6.10
N LEU A 152 2.66 -13.06 6.14
CA LEU A 152 3.01 -13.97 7.23
C LEU A 152 4.53 -14.06 7.40
N ALA A 153 4.95 -14.52 8.58
CA ALA A 153 6.36 -14.76 8.91
C ALA A 153 6.75 -16.15 8.42
N PRO A 154 7.69 -16.26 7.46
CA PRO A 154 8.01 -17.54 6.81
C PRO A 154 8.74 -18.55 7.69
N GLU A 155 9.38 -18.10 8.78
CA GLU A 155 10.05 -18.97 9.75
C GLU A 155 9.08 -19.72 10.66
N LEU A 156 7.79 -19.36 10.68
CA LEU A 156 6.80 -20.05 11.51
C LEU A 156 6.49 -21.44 10.93
N GLU A 157 6.37 -22.42 11.82
CA GLU A 157 5.94 -23.76 11.45
C GLU A 157 4.59 -23.72 10.70
N GLY A 158 4.52 -24.39 9.55
CA GLY A 158 3.34 -24.41 8.69
C GLY A 158 3.25 -23.25 7.69
N ALA A 159 4.13 -22.25 7.77
CA ALA A 159 4.07 -21.08 6.88
C ALA A 159 4.36 -21.46 5.42
N LEU A 160 5.38 -22.26 5.18
CA LEU A 160 5.76 -22.68 3.82
C LEU A 160 4.75 -23.66 3.23
N GLU A 161 4.19 -24.56 4.06
CA GLU A 161 3.17 -25.54 3.68
C GLU A 161 1.83 -24.88 3.35
N LEU A 162 1.54 -23.72 3.96
CA LEU A 162 0.31 -22.96 3.68
C LEU A 162 0.29 -22.49 2.22
N VAL A 163 1.44 -22.08 1.68
CA VAL A 163 1.54 -21.47 0.33
C VAL A 163 0.97 -22.39 -0.76
N PRO A 164 1.43 -23.64 -0.96
CA PRO A 164 0.84 -24.50 -1.98
C PRO A 164 -0.59 -24.93 -1.65
N ARG A 165 -1.00 -24.93 -0.37
CA ARG A 165 -2.35 -25.31 0.04
C ARG A 165 -3.41 -24.33 -0.37
N ILE A 166 -3.15 -23.02 -0.27
CA ILE A 166 -4.13 -21.97 -0.55
C ILE A 166 -3.77 -21.13 -1.79
N GLY A 167 -2.60 -21.36 -2.37
CA GLY A 167 -2.10 -20.62 -3.54
C GLY A 167 -3.05 -20.74 -4.74
N ARG A 168 -3.34 -19.61 -5.36
CA ARG A 168 -4.17 -19.51 -6.57
C ARG A 168 -3.79 -18.27 -7.40
N PRO A 169 -4.16 -18.22 -8.68
CA PRO A 169 -3.97 -17.01 -9.48
C PRO A 169 -4.57 -15.76 -8.81
N GLY A 170 -3.81 -14.69 -8.74
CA GLY A 170 -4.22 -13.43 -8.13
C GLY A 170 -4.04 -13.35 -6.61
N LEU A 171 -3.54 -14.40 -5.94
CA LEU A 171 -3.12 -14.38 -4.54
C LEU A 171 -1.60 -14.32 -4.43
N THR A 172 -1.10 -13.38 -3.66
CA THR A 172 0.35 -13.16 -3.42
C THR A 172 0.67 -13.39 -1.95
N PHE A 173 1.78 -14.08 -1.67
CA PHE A 173 2.32 -14.23 -0.33
C PHE A 173 3.45 -13.24 -0.11
N SER A 174 3.41 -12.57 1.05
CA SER A 174 4.34 -11.53 1.45
C SER A 174 5.03 -11.90 2.77
N MET A 175 6.34 -11.72 2.84
CA MET A 175 7.09 -11.82 4.10
C MET A 175 6.95 -10.51 4.87
N GLY A 176 6.50 -10.57 6.10
CA GLY A 176 6.40 -9.40 6.98
C GLY A 176 6.31 -9.80 8.44
N HIS A 177 6.60 -8.87 9.34
CA HIS A 177 6.64 -9.14 10.77
C HIS A 177 7.42 -10.43 11.09
N THR A 178 8.70 -10.46 10.71
CA THR A 178 9.46 -11.72 10.60
C THR A 178 10.83 -11.64 11.24
N ALA A 179 11.20 -12.70 11.95
CA ALA A 179 12.55 -12.97 12.45
C ALA A 179 13.38 -13.83 11.48
N ALA A 180 12.88 -14.10 10.26
CA ALA A 180 13.50 -15.04 9.33
C ALA A 180 14.98 -14.73 9.09
N THR A 181 15.78 -15.78 9.10
CA THR A 181 17.14 -15.78 8.59
C THR A 181 17.12 -15.63 7.07
N PHE A 182 18.28 -15.38 6.49
CA PHE A 182 18.42 -15.31 5.03
C PHE A 182 18.01 -16.64 4.35
N LEU A 183 18.39 -17.78 4.94
CA LEU A 183 18.06 -19.11 4.39
C LEU A 183 16.56 -19.41 4.48
N GLU A 184 15.89 -19.04 5.57
CA GLU A 184 14.44 -19.18 5.71
C GLU A 184 13.69 -18.29 4.72
N ALA A 185 14.16 -17.05 4.49
CA ALA A 185 13.61 -16.18 3.48
C ALA A 185 13.80 -16.72 2.05
N GLN A 186 14.95 -17.34 1.73
CA GLN A 186 15.17 -18.01 0.45
C GLN A 186 14.22 -19.21 0.27
N ALA A 187 14.05 -20.04 1.31
CA ALA A 187 13.09 -21.14 1.27
C ALA A 187 11.64 -20.63 1.05
N ALA A 188 11.29 -19.47 1.61
CA ALA A 188 10.01 -18.84 1.36
C ALA A 188 9.84 -18.43 -0.10
N VAL A 189 10.87 -17.87 -0.74
CA VAL A 189 10.83 -17.55 -2.18
C VAL A 189 10.62 -18.82 -3.01
N GLU A 190 11.31 -19.90 -2.69
CA GLU A 190 11.15 -21.22 -3.34
C GLU A 190 9.72 -21.76 -3.15
N ALA A 191 9.13 -21.58 -1.96
CA ALA A 191 7.75 -21.96 -1.67
C ALA A 191 6.70 -21.10 -2.41
N GLY A 192 7.06 -19.90 -2.87
CA GLY A 192 6.15 -19.06 -3.64
C GLY A 192 5.89 -17.67 -3.07
N PHE A 193 6.61 -17.22 -2.06
CA PHE A 193 6.56 -15.81 -1.63
C PHE A 193 7.12 -14.91 -2.74
N ARG A 194 6.46 -13.76 -2.95
CA ARG A 194 6.82 -12.81 -4.02
C ARG A 194 6.90 -11.37 -3.55
N ARG A 195 6.60 -11.10 -2.28
CA ARG A 195 6.57 -9.75 -1.74
C ARG A 195 7.22 -9.67 -0.37
N VAL A 196 7.64 -8.48 0.03
CA VAL A 196 8.10 -8.15 1.38
C VAL A 196 7.30 -6.97 1.88
N THR A 197 6.52 -7.17 2.93
CA THR A 197 5.62 -6.19 3.53
C THR A 197 6.43 -5.11 4.22
N HIS A 198 6.08 -3.82 3.99
CA HIS A 198 6.71 -2.62 4.56
C HIS A 198 8.20 -2.82 4.89
N CYS A 199 8.98 -3.19 3.85
CA CYS A 199 10.39 -3.55 3.92
C CYS A 199 11.19 -2.60 4.83
N TYR A 200 12.08 -3.11 5.64
CA TYR A 200 12.80 -2.55 6.79
C TYR A 200 12.01 -2.57 8.12
N ASN A 201 10.69 -2.48 8.10
CA ASN A 201 9.87 -2.33 9.30
C ASN A 201 9.43 -3.69 9.84
N ALA A 202 9.39 -3.83 11.16
CA ALA A 202 8.96 -5.04 11.86
C ALA A 202 9.61 -6.34 11.31
N MET A 203 10.91 -6.31 11.05
CA MET A 203 11.68 -7.48 10.60
C MET A 203 13.11 -7.48 11.14
N ARG A 204 13.76 -8.64 11.07
CA ARG A 204 15.18 -8.76 11.42
C ARG A 204 16.01 -7.77 10.60
N GLY A 205 16.80 -6.95 11.28
CA GLY A 205 17.68 -5.99 10.62
C GLY A 205 18.82 -6.67 9.84
N PHE A 206 19.30 -5.98 8.78
CA PHE A 206 20.43 -6.45 8.00
C PHE A 206 21.70 -6.51 8.83
N HIS A 207 22.35 -7.68 8.85
CA HIS A 207 23.66 -7.83 9.43
C HIS A 207 24.56 -8.62 8.46
N HIS A 208 25.85 -8.22 8.32
CA HIS A 208 26.75 -8.75 7.30
C HIS A 208 27.01 -10.29 7.40
N ARG A 209 26.72 -10.91 8.54
CA ARG A 209 26.81 -12.37 8.74
C ARG A 209 25.44 -13.07 8.76
N GLU A 210 24.36 -12.33 8.93
CA GLU A 210 22.98 -12.80 8.87
C GLU A 210 22.10 -11.71 8.28
N PRO A 211 21.98 -11.66 6.94
CA PRO A 211 21.26 -10.57 6.26
C PRO A 211 19.75 -10.58 6.47
N GLY A 212 19.18 -11.70 6.92
CA GLY A 212 17.76 -11.85 7.20
C GLY A 212 16.87 -11.74 5.95
N ALA A 213 15.57 -11.61 6.18
CA ALA A 213 14.60 -11.38 5.12
C ALA A 213 14.91 -10.10 4.32
N LEU A 214 15.44 -9.06 4.98
CA LEU A 214 15.85 -7.83 4.34
C LEU A 214 16.95 -8.04 3.31
N GLY A 215 17.98 -8.85 3.65
CA GLY A 215 19.05 -9.20 2.71
C GLY A 215 18.53 -10.00 1.52
N CYS A 216 17.58 -10.93 1.76
CA CYS A 216 16.92 -11.67 0.70
C CYS A 216 16.12 -10.72 -0.22
N ALA A 217 15.38 -9.77 0.35
CA ALA A 217 14.65 -8.75 -0.41
C ALA A 217 15.56 -7.95 -1.35
N PHE A 218 16.79 -7.66 -0.93
CA PHE A 218 17.76 -6.90 -1.72
C PHE A 218 18.26 -7.65 -2.95
N VAL A 219 18.52 -8.96 -2.81
CA VAL A 219 19.24 -9.72 -3.85
C VAL A 219 18.34 -10.62 -4.69
N ASP A 220 17.18 -11.03 -4.20
CA ASP A 220 16.30 -11.92 -4.96
C ASP A 220 15.42 -11.11 -5.94
N PRO A 221 15.53 -11.37 -7.26
CA PRO A 221 14.77 -10.64 -8.27
C PRO A 221 13.27 -10.94 -8.25
N ASN A 222 12.85 -12.05 -7.62
CA ASN A 222 11.43 -12.44 -7.56
C ASN A 222 10.67 -11.73 -6.44
N LEU A 223 11.37 -11.07 -5.52
CA LEU A 223 10.75 -10.33 -4.43
C LEU A 223 10.50 -8.87 -4.81
N THR A 224 9.32 -8.39 -4.56
CA THR A 224 8.94 -6.98 -4.69
C THR A 224 8.72 -6.39 -3.29
N PRO A 225 9.64 -5.57 -2.77
CA PRO A 225 9.49 -4.89 -1.49
C PRO A 225 8.40 -3.81 -1.53
N GLU A 226 7.59 -3.74 -0.46
CA GLU A 226 6.74 -2.59 -0.16
C GLU A 226 7.55 -1.55 0.62
N LEU A 227 7.29 -0.27 0.37
CA LEU A 227 7.99 0.86 0.97
C LEU A 227 7.00 1.86 1.53
N ILE A 228 7.04 2.12 2.85
CA ILE A 228 6.41 3.30 3.47
C ILE A 228 7.38 4.46 3.31
N TYR A 229 6.97 5.51 2.57
CA TYR A 229 7.86 6.65 2.39
C TYR A 229 7.26 7.97 2.92
N ASP A 230 7.20 8.03 4.23
CA ASP A 230 6.86 9.21 5.02
C ASP A 230 8.09 9.98 5.53
N ARG A 231 9.31 9.48 5.26
CA ARG A 231 10.60 9.95 5.77
C ARG A 231 10.83 9.69 7.27
N VAL A 232 9.92 8.97 7.92
CA VAL A 232 9.99 8.54 9.32
C VAL A 232 10.30 7.05 9.42
N HIS A 233 9.48 6.21 8.75
CA HIS A 233 9.65 4.75 8.75
C HIS A 233 10.94 4.32 8.07
N VAL A 234 11.31 4.97 6.96
CA VAL A 234 12.51 4.64 6.20
C VAL A 234 13.27 5.92 5.83
N ALA A 235 14.50 6.02 6.29
CA ALA A 235 15.38 7.14 5.94
C ALA A 235 15.70 7.14 4.44
N LYS A 236 15.81 8.33 3.83
CA LYS A 236 16.13 8.48 2.40
C LYS A 236 17.32 7.62 1.95
N ALA A 237 18.40 7.58 2.73
CA ALA A 237 19.59 6.78 2.39
C ALA A 237 19.31 5.27 2.30
N ALA A 238 18.38 4.74 3.11
CA ALA A 238 17.96 3.35 3.00
C ALA A 238 17.12 3.09 1.74
N VAL A 239 16.30 4.07 1.34
CA VAL A 239 15.56 4.02 0.07
C VAL A 239 16.50 4.12 -1.12
N ASP A 240 17.56 4.96 -1.06
CA ASP A 240 18.60 5.00 -2.11
C ASP A 240 19.22 3.61 -2.32
N VAL A 241 19.54 2.89 -1.24
CA VAL A 241 20.07 1.51 -1.31
C VAL A 241 19.04 0.56 -1.92
N LEU A 242 17.79 0.61 -1.46
CA LEU A 242 16.72 -0.25 -1.98
C LEU A 242 16.51 -0.05 -3.48
N LEU A 243 16.40 1.19 -3.94
CA LEU A 243 16.22 1.52 -5.34
C LEU A 243 17.45 1.19 -6.21
N MET A 244 18.66 1.33 -5.66
CA MET A 244 19.88 0.93 -6.34
C MET A 244 19.93 -0.58 -6.61
N LEU A 245 19.47 -1.39 -5.66
CA LEU A 245 19.52 -2.85 -5.75
C LEU A 245 18.34 -3.44 -6.53
N LYS A 246 17.14 -2.89 -6.35
CA LYS A 246 15.91 -3.43 -6.95
C LYS A 246 15.49 -2.74 -8.23
N GLY A 247 15.89 -1.48 -8.43
CA GLY A 247 15.33 -0.63 -9.48
C GLY A 247 13.91 -0.17 -9.17
N ALA A 248 13.52 0.98 -9.69
CA ALA A 248 12.20 1.56 -9.44
C ALA A 248 11.02 0.69 -9.97
N ASP A 249 11.27 -0.21 -10.90
CA ASP A 249 10.23 -1.11 -11.45
C ASP A 249 9.85 -2.26 -10.51
N ASN A 250 10.64 -2.52 -9.48
CA ASN A 250 10.49 -3.67 -8.59
C ASN A 250 10.26 -3.27 -7.12
N VAL A 251 9.85 -2.03 -6.86
CA VAL A 251 9.46 -1.54 -5.54
C VAL A 251 8.06 -0.97 -5.62
N ILE A 252 7.24 -1.16 -4.59
CA ILE A 252 5.89 -0.63 -4.49
C ILE A 252 5.83 0.30 -3.28
N ALA A 253 5.38 1.54 -3.48
CA ALA A 253 5.06 2.41 -2.37
C ALA A 253 3.69 2.03 -1.79
N VAL A 254 3.60 1.98 -0.48
CA VAL A 254 2.36 1.78 0.28
C VAL A 254 2.24 2.88 1.32
N SER A 255 1.01 3.18 1.75
CA SER A 255 0.84 4.14 2.83
C SER A 255 1.01 3.51 4.21
N ASP A 256 0.55 2.29 4.38
CA ASP A 256 0.35 1.69 5.71
C ASP A 256 -0.45 2.62 6.63
N SER A 257 -1.41 3.34 6.00
CA SER A 257 -2.24 4.32 6.69
C SER A 257 -3.22 3.64 7.65
N THR A 258 -3.51 4.32 8.75
CA THR A 258 -4.41 3.85 9.79
C THR A 258 -5.53 4.86 10.01
N MET A 259 -6.50 4.55 10.88
CA MET A 259 -7.54 5.52 11.25
C MET A 259 -6.99 6.86 11.75
N ALA A 260 -5.73 6.90 12.19
CA ALA A 260 -5.05 8.10 12.63
C ALA A 260 -4.67 9.06 11.47
N THR A 261 -4.55 8.52 10.25
CA THR A 261 -4.19 9.29 9.06
C THR A 261 -5.18 10.43 8.82
N GLY A 262 -4.66 11.65 8.67
CA GLY A 262 -5.46 12.86 8.44
C GLY A 262 -6.17 13.42 9.67
N LEU A 263 -5.90 12.89 10.86
CA LEU A 263 -6.36 13.47 12.13
C LEU A 263 -5.38 14.53 12.63
N PRO A 264 -5.85 15.51 13.41
CA PRO A 264 -4.99 16.57 13.94
C PRO A 264 -3.89 16.05 14.88
N PHE A 265 -2.73 16.72 14.86
CA PHE A 265 -1.69 16.52 15.86
C PHE A 265 -2.22 16.57 17.30
N GLY A 266 -1.75 15.66 18.15
CA GLY A 266 -2.16 15.53 19.54
C GLY A 266 -3.47 14.75 19.74
N THR A 267 -4.13 14.30 18.68
CA THR A 267 -5.31 13.42 18.80
C THR A 267 -4.90 12.13 19.50
N ARG A 268 -5.65 11.77 20.55
CA ARG A 268 -5.53 10.50 21.28
C ARG A 268 -6.70 9.63 20.93
N LEU A 269 -6.44 8.37 20.61
CA LEU A 269 -7.47 7.40 20.27
C LEU A 269 -7.03 5.99 20.71
N GLU A 270 -7.96 5.07 20.69
CA GLU A 270 -7.69 3.65 20.84
C GLU A 270 -7.66 3.01 19.45
N MET A 271 -6.59 2.30 19.14
CA MET A 271 -6.40 1.62 17.88
C MET A 271 -5.89 0.20 18.17
N TRP A 272 -6.65 -0.80 17.72
CA TRP A 272 -6.33 -2.22 17.86
C TRP A 272 -6.09 -2.68 19.30
N GLY A 273 -6.82 -2.08 20.26
CA GLY A 273 -6.68 -2.36 21.69
C GLY A 273 -5.52 -1.62 22.38
N HIS A 274 -4.86 -0.72 21.68
CA HIS A 274 -3.77 0.08 22.22
C HIS A 274 -4.12 1.57 22.21
N PRO A 275 -3.81 2.32 23.29
CA PRO A 275 -3.87 3.77 23.27
C PRO A 275 -2.74 4.32 22.38
N VAL A 276 -3.09 5.19 21.44
CA VAL A 276 -2.15 5.84 20.52
C VAL A 276 -2.30 7.35 20.55
N VAL A 277 -1.25 8.04 20.13
CA VAL A 277 -1.25 9.49 19.95
C VAL A 277 -0.75 9.84 18.56
N VAL A 278 -1.46 10.74 17.87
CA VAL A 278 -1.05 11.31 16.59
C VAL A 278 0.02 12.37 16.87
N GLU A 279 1.23 12.09 16.45
CA GLU A 279 2.34 13.03 16.49
C GLU A 279 2.38 13.89 15.22
N ARG A 280 3.39 14.72 15.03
CA ARG A 280 3.46 15.64 13.88
C ARG A 280 3.54 14.89 12.56
N ASP A 281 4.35 13.84 12.51
CA ASP A 281 4.70 13.12 11.29
C ASP A 281 4.45 11.60 11.40
N ASP A 282 3.96 11.12 12.56
CA ASP A 282 3.73 9.70 12.83
C ASP A 282 2.58 9.47 13.84
N VAL A 283 2.24 8.22 14.08
CA VAL A 283 1.36 7.79 15.17
C VAL A 283 2.10 6.75 16.01
N ARG A 284 2.01 6.90 17.32
CA ARG A 284 2.77 6.07 18.26
C ARG A 284 1.89 5.45 19.31
N LEU A 285 2.26 4.23 19.71
CA LEU A 285 1.75 3.62 20.93
C LEU A 285 2.13 4.52 22.11
N VAL A 286 1.18 4.82 23.00
CA VAL A 286 1.45 5.60 24.21
C VAL A 286 2.43 4.85 25.11
N ASP A 287 2.28 3.53 25.19
CA ASP A 287 3.20 2.66 25.92
C ASP A 287 4.31 2.16 24.97
N GLY A 288 5.56 2.44 25.31
CA GLY A 288 6.74 1.98 24.55
C GLY A 288 7.11 2.83 23.32
N GLY A 289 6.26 3.74 22.84
CA GLY A 289 6.57 4.71 21.79
C GLY A 289 6.82 4.11 20.40
N ALA A 290 6.47 2.85 20.15
CA ALA A 290 6.61 2.22 18.83
C ALA A 290 5.68 2.89 17.81
N LEU A 291 6.11 2.93 16.55
CA LEU A 291 5.25 3.36 15.43
C LEU A 291 4.08 2.37 15.28
N ALA A 292 2.90 2.91 14.98
CA ALA A 292 1.67 2.14 14.84
C ALA A 292 1.04 2.41 13.45
N GLY A 293 1.69 1.93 12.40
CA GLY A 293 1.43 2.31 11.03
C GLY A 293 1.77 3.76 10.75
N SER A 294 1.35 4.31 9.62
CA SER A 294 1.64 5.69 9.23
C SER A 294 0.45 6.63 9.42
N THR A 295 0.74 7.94 9.38
CA THR A 295 -0.27 9.02 9.34
C THR A 295 -0.40 9.65 7.95
N ILE A 296 0.34 9.14 6.96
CA ILE A 296 0.32 9.68 5.61
C ILE A 296 -0.68 8.94 4.72
N THR A 297 -1.13 9.64 3.70
CA THR A 297 -1.78 9.03 2.53
C THR A 297 -0.72 8.63 1.49
N LEU A 298 -1.07 7.73 0.56
CA LEU A 298 -0.16 7.43 -0.57
C LEU A 298 0.11 8.69 -1.44
N ARG A 299 -0.77 9.69 -1.39
CA ARG A 299 -0.57 11.01 -2.01
C ARG A 299 0.62 11.75 -1.40
N ASP A 300 0.78 11.66 -0.08
CA ASP A 300 1.90 12.28 0.63
C ASP A 300 3.20 11.53 0.32
N ALA A 301 3.15 10.20 0.27
CA ALA A 301 4.28 9.39 -0.19
C ALA A 301 4.68 9.74 -1.63
N PHE A 302 3.72 9.94 -2.55
CA PHE A 302 3.98 10.38 -3.92
C PHE A 302 4.72 11.72 -3.95
N LYS A 303 4.25 12.71 -3.19
CA LYS A 303 4.89 14.02 -3.06
C LYS A 303 6.33 13.91 -2.53
N ASN A 304 6.54 13.12 -1.50
CA ASN A 304 7.87 12.88 -0.92
C ASN A 304 8.81 12.23 -1.95
N LEU A 305 8.31 11.23 -2.68
CA LEU A 305 9.07 10.53 -3.73
C LEU A 305 9.42 11.46 -4.90
N VAL A 306 8.49 12.32 -5.33
CA VAL A 306 8.78 13.34 -6.37
C VAL A 306 9.92 14.25 -5.92
N ALA A 307 9.88 14.73 -4.68
CA ALA A 307 10.88 15.65 -4.15
C ALA A 307 12.27 15.02 -4.01
N ASP A 308 12.35 13.74 -3.61
CA ASP A 308 13.61 13.10 -3.25
C ASP A 308 14.20 12.22 -4.36
N PHE A 309 13.35 11.67 -5.27
CA PHE A 309 13.73 10.68 -6.29
C PHE A 309 13.21 11.01 -7.69
N GLY A 310 12.47 12.11 -7.82
CA GLY A 310 11.92 12.57 -9.08
C GLY A 310 10.59 11.90 -9.51
N PRO A 311 9.91 12.49 -10.51
CA PRO A 311 8.56 12.09 -10.89
C PRO A 311 8.47 10.66 -11.45
N GLU A 312 9.47 10.19 -12.19
CA GLU A 312 9.46 8.83 -12.74
C GLU A 312 9.37 7.78 -11.63
N THR A 313 10.22 7.89 -10.62
CA THR A 313 10.21 6.97 -9.48
C THR A 313 8.86 6.99 -8.77
N ALA A 314 8.33 8.18 -8.46
CA ALA A 314 7.03 8.32 -7.80
C ALA A 314 5.88 7.67 -8.61
N ILE A 315 5.84 7.89 -9.93
CA ILE A 315 4.83 7.29 -10.82
C ILE A 315 4.92 5.76 -10.79
N ARG A 316 6.14 5.22 -10.90
CA ARG A 316 6.36 3.76 -10.89
C ARG A 316 5.91 3.15 -9.56
N LEU A 317 6.38 3.68 -8.43
CA LEU A 317 6.14 3.10 -7.13
C LEU A 317 4.67 3.24 -6.65
N CYS A 318 4.03 4.39 -6.90
CA CYS A 318 2.69 4.67 -6.37
C CYS A 318 1.54 4.30 -7.33
N CYS A 319 1.83 4.18 -8.64
CA CYS A 319 0.79 4.01 -9.64
C CYS A 319 1.00 2.73 -10.48
N LEU A 320 2.14 2.58 -11.16
CA LEU A 320 2.29 1.56 -12.20
C LEU A 320 2.61 0.17 -11.64
N ASN A 321 3.54 0.07 -10.69
CA ASN A 321 3.94 -1.22 -10.12
C ASN A 321 2.80 -1.89 -9.33
N PRO A 322 2.11 -1.18 -8.41
CA PRO A 322 0.98 -1.78 -7.70
C PRO A 322 -0.19 -2.10 -8.63
N ARG A 323 -0.42 -1.26 -9.67
CA ARG A 323 -1.41 -1.53 -10.71
C ARG A 323 -1.11 -2.83 -11.45
N ARG A 324 0.13 -3.01 -11.92
CA ARG A 324 0.59 -4.25 -12.57
C ARG A 324 0.40 -5.47 -11.68
N THR A 325 0.68 -5.32 -10.39
CA THR A 325 0.52 -6.40 -9.42
C THR A 325 -0.93 -6.85 -9.25
N LEU A 326 -1.88 -5.93 -9.28
CA LEU A 326 -3.31 -6.23 -9.21
C LEU A 326 -3.93 -6.62 -10.56
N GLY A 327 -3.17 -6.54 -11.65
CA GLY A 327 -3.70 -6.77 -13.00
C GLY A 327 -4.80 -5.79 -13.38
N LEU A 328 -4.68 -4.53 -12.95
CA LEU A 328 -5.64 -3.51 -13.33
C LEU A 328 -5.42 -3.08 -14.78
N ASP A 329 -6.49 -3.12 -15.55
CA ASP A 329 -6.53 -2.72 -16.96
C ASP A 329 -6.37 -1.19 -17.12
N GLU A 330 -7.08 -0.59 -18.09
CA GLU A 330 -7.04 0.84 -18.36
C GLU A 330 -7.40 1.69 -17.13
N PRO A 331 -6.68 2.82 -16.90
CA PRO A 331 -6.94 3.67 -15.77
C PRO A 331 -8.36 4.28 -15.77
N ARG A 332 -9.05 4.15 -14.65
CA ARG A 332 -10.36 4.77 -14.41
C ARG A 332 -10.23 6.17 -13.80
N ILE A 333 -9.07 6.46 -13.23
CA ILE A 333 -8.72 7.75 -12.62
C ILE A 333 -7.39 8.21 -13.17
N TRP A 334 -7.33 9.49 -13.51
CA TRP A 334 -6.11 10.21 -13.83
C TRP A 334 -5.93 11.37 -12.88
N VAL A 335 -4.70 11.63 -12.47
CA VAL A 335 -4.36 12.71 -11.56
C VAL A 335 -3.36 13.65 -12.22
N GLN A 336 -3.67 14.95 -12.15
CA GLN A 336 -2.74 16.01 -12.50
C GLN A 336 -2.10 16.53 -11.22
N TRP A 337 -0.79 16.67 -11.24
CA TRP A 337 0.01 17.16 -10.14
C TRP A 337 0.84 18.36 -10.58
N SER A 338 1.13 19.27 -9.67
CA SER A 338 2.19 20.26 -9.86
C SER A 338 3.56 19.55 -9.97
N LEU A 339 4.59 20.28 -10.42
CA LEU A 339 5.98 19.76 -10.43
C LEU A 339 6.48 19.39 -9.03
N ALA A 340 5.90 19.95 -7.97
CA ALA A 340 6.22 19.62 -6.58
C ALA A 340 5.41 18.42 -6.04
N GLY A 341 4.63 17.72 -6.87
CA GLY A 341 3.84 16.56 -6.47
C GLY A 341 2.57 16.90 -5.68
N ASN A 342 2.11 18.15 -5.67
CA ASN A 342 0.81 18.48 -5.09
C ASN A 342 -0.29 18.24 -6.13
N PRO A 343 -1.44 17.65 -5.75
CA PRO A 343 -2.53 17.39 -6.68
C PRO A 343 -3.16 18.69 -7.16
N VAL A 344 -3.49 18.74 -8.44
CA VAL A 344 -4.14 19.86 -9.10
C VAL A 344 -5.56 19.50 -9.53
N ALA A 345 -5.71 18.32 -10.12
CA ALA A 345 -7.02 17.83 -10.56
C ALA A 345 -7.08 16.30 -10.57
N VAL A 346 -8.27 15.77 -10.37
CA VAL A 346 -8.61 14.34 -10.51
C VAL A 346 -9.66 14.20 -11.61
N VAL A 347 -9.35 13.39 -12.62
CA VAL A 347 -10.22 13.13 -13.77
C VAL A 347 -10.69 11.67 -13.72
N ARG A 348 -12.01 11.45 -13.75
CA ARG A 348 -12.61 10.10 -13.78
C ARG A 348 -13.04 9.75 -15.20
N VAL A 349 -12.66 8.59 -15.67
CA VAL A 349 -13.05 8.03 -16.97
C VAL A 349 -14.43 7.37 -16.84
N GLY A 350 -15.30 7.58 -17.83
CA GLY A 350 -16.63 6.95 -17.90
C GLY A 350 -17.68 7.56 -16.95
N ALA A 351 -17.38 8.61 -16.21
CA ALA A 351 -18.41 9.31 -15.46
C ALA A 351 -19.30 10.10 -16.41
N ALA A 352 -20.62 9.75 -16.49
CA ALA A 352 -21.60 10.61 -17.13
C ALA A 352 -21.55 12.01 -16.47
N GLU A 353 -21.83 13.07 -17.25
CA GLU A 353 -21.95 14.45 -16.73
C GLU A 353 -23.09 14.53 -15.70
N GLY A 354 -22.83 14.09 -14.50
CA GLY A 354 -23.69 14.25 -13.33
C GLY A 354 -23.03 15.25 -12.39
N ASN A 355 -23.66 16.41 -12.24
CA ASN A 355 -23.34 17.50 -11.33
C ASN A 355 -22.70 17.04 -10.01
N PHE A 356 -21.37 17.06 -9.93
CA PHE A 356 -20.69 17.32 -8.67
C PHE A 356 -20.15 18.75 -8.80
N GLY A 357 -21.06 19.69 -8.45
CA GLY A 357 -20.70 21.07 -8.28
C GLY A 357 -19.70 21.25 -7.16
N GLY A 358 -18.74 22.12 -7.39
CA GLY A 358 -17.85 22.65 -6.39
C GLY A 358 -16.41 22.32 -6.68
N GLU A 359 -15.68 23.31 -7.12
CA GLU A 359 -14.28 23.47 -6.75
C GLU A 359 -14.18 23.32 -5.24
N GLN A 360 -13.99 22.08 -4.76
CA GLN A 360 -13.49 21.90 -3.41
C GLN A 360 -12.01 22.22 -3.49
N SER A 361 -11.68 23.45 -3.16
CA SER A 361 -10.34 23.80 -2.69
C SER A 361 -9.95 22.76 -1.66
N VAL A 362 -8.98 21.92 -2.02
CA VAL A 362 -8.38 20.95 -1.12
C VAL A 362 -7.84 21.73 0.08
N PRO A 363 -8.27 21.45 1.32
CA PRO A 363 -7.67 22.10 2.49
C PRO A 363 -6.18 21.83 2.49
N SER A 364 -5.42 22.90 2.66
CA SER A 364 -3.95 22.92 2.79
C SER A 364 -3.47 22.14 3.98
#